data_44c67f2329303ab4869e7e4354bb71c4
#
_entry.id   44c67f2329303ab4869e7e4354bb71c4
#
_cell.length_a   1.000
_cell.length_b   1.000
_cell.length_c   1.000
_cell.angle_alpha   90.00
_cell.angle_beta   90.00
_cell.angle_gamma   90.00
#
_symmetry.space_group_name_H-M   'P 1'
#
loop_
_entity.id
_entity.type
_entity.pdbx_description
1 polymer ?
#
loop_
_entity_poly.entity_id
_entity_poly.type
_entity_poly.pdbx_seq_one_letter_code
_entity_poly.pdbx_strand_id
1 'polypeptide(L)'
;MLKDTFKTMNDSSYIPVDGGVCAPRGFLGSAVSCGIKKPTATRLDLALIYSTEPCVSAGTFTTNRVQAACVKVSREHLRKGNIRAIVANSGNANACTGTRGVEDARGECRSVAELLGLKPAEVAVCSTGVIGLPMPMMRIYPKFPELAEGLSRDKGHEVAQAVMTSDTKEKIIAIEFVVQGKPVRIGACCKGAGMINPCMATMLCFITTDAGVSRDVLELCVQSGVKSSFNCITIDGDMSTNDTVLVMANGASGVKLETPEDIYAFQQALAHVMLELAKHIVQDGERVTKFVTVHVTGGRTEDEAKKAAEAVAKSSLVKSSWNGNDPNCCLLYTSPSPRDRSVS
;
A
#
# COMPACT_ATOMS: atom_id res chain seq x y z
N MET A 1 35.79 -0.66 -3.49
CA MET A 1 35.34 0.68 -3.17
C MET A 1 33.84 0.80 -3.42
N LEU A 2 33.01 0.20 -2.57
CA LEU A 2 31.54 0.27 -2.61
C LEU A 2 31.00 -0.05 -1.20
N LYS A 3 31.60 0.57 -0.18
CA LYS A 3 31.25 0.33 1.24
C LYS A 3 30.40 1.43 1.88
N ASP A 4 30.01 2.50 1.17
CA ASP A 4 29.43 3.69 1.83
C ASP A 4 28.18 4.27 1.16
N THR A 5 27.33 3.48 0.48
CA THR A 5 26.14 4.03 -0.21
C THR A 5 24.82 3.78 0.52
N PHE A 6 24.82 3.16 1.69
CA PHE A 6 23.65 3.06 2.58
C PHE A 6 23.94 3.72 3.94
N LYS A 7 24.29 5.01 3.92
CA LYS A 7 24.00 5.84 5.08
C LYS A 7 22.50 6.05 5.12
N THR A 8 21.78 5.11 5.74
CA THR A 8 20.45 5.38 6.24
C THR A 8 20.54 6.65 7.06
N MET A 9 19.78 7.70 6.71
CA MET A 9 19.53 8.79 7.65
C MET A 9 19.11 8.11 8.95
N ASN A 10 19.78 8.43 10.06
CA ASN A 10 19.48 7.83 11.35
C ASN A 10 17.97 7.93 11.61
N ASP A 11 17.33 6.86 12.11
CA ASP A 11 15.93 6.83 12.56
C ASP A 11 15.57 8.02 13.49
N SER A 12 16.56 8.64 14.10
CA SER A 12 16.45 9.86 14.92
C SER A 12 16.06 11.14 14.17
N SER A 13 16.03 11.13 12.83
CA SER A 13 15.63 12.31 12.03
C SER A 13 14.14 12.39 11.72
N TYR A 14 13.38 11.31 11.98
CA TYR A 14 11.93 11.25 11.76
C TYR A 14 11.19 11.32 13.10
N ILE A 15 10.28 12.29 13.23
CA ILE A 15 9.44 12.47 14.42
C ILE A 15 8.13 11.72 14.16
N PRO A 16 7.79 10.68 14.92
CA PRO A 16 6.50 10.04 14.81
C PRO A 16 5.37 11.02 15.15
N VAL A 17 4.33 11.02 14.33
CA VAL A 17 3.10 11.77 14.59
C VAL A 17 1.90 10.84 14.45
N ASP A 18 0.78 11.20 15.08
CA ASP A 18 -0.45 10.42 14.98
C ASP A 18 -1.30 10.84 13.79
N GLY A 19 -2.33 10.01 13.45
CA GLY A 19 -3.34 10.33 12.43
C GLY A 19 -3.15 9.63 11.06
N GLY A 20 -2.07 8.85 10.86
CA GLY A 20 -1.86 8.08 9.63
C GLY A 20 -2.06 8.92 8.37
N VAL A 21 -2.90 8.47 7.42
CA VAL A 21 -3.19 9.19 6.17
C VAL A 21 -3.79 10.58 6.34
N CYS A 22 -4.30 10.92 7.53
CA CYS A 22 -4.84 12.23 7.85
C CYS A 22 -3.84 13.16 8.55
N ALA A 23 -2.64 12.68 8.90
CA ALA A 23 -1.62 13.45 9.59
C ALA A 23 -1.05 14.63 8.75
N PRO A 24 -0.80 14.49 7.44
CA PRO A 24 -0.39 15.62 6.62
C PRO A 24 -1.52 16.63 6.43
N ARG A 25 -1.15 17.90 6.28
CA ARG A 25 -2.10 19.01 6.13
C ARG A 25 -2.96 18.85 4.90
N GLY A 26 -4.26 19.18 5.02
CA GLY A 26 -5.20 19.15 3.90
C GLY A 26 -5.72 17.76 3.54
N PHE A 27 -5.42 16.73 4.33
CA PHE A 27 -6.00 15.40 4.16
C PHE A 27 -7.05 15.09 5.22
N LEU A 28 -8.16 14.54 4.76
CA LEU A 28 -9.30 14.11 5.58
C LEU A 28 -9.58 12.63 5.31
N GLY A 29 -10.07 11.93 6.32
CA GLY A 29 -10.53 10.56 6.24
C GLY A 29 -11.94 10.39 6.74
N SER A 30 -12.60 9.34 6.29
CA SER A 30 -13.90 8.89 6.81
C SER A 30 -14.03 7.39 6.61
N ALA A 31 -14.82 6.74 7.46
CA ALA A 31 -15.13 5.33 7.32
C ALA A 31 -16.52 5.00 7.85
N VAL A 32 -17.22 4.10 7.18
CA VAL A 32 -18.55 3.64 7.55
C VAL A 32 -18.70 2.13 7.43
N SER A 33 -19.72 1.57 8.04
CA SER A 33 -20.11 0.16 7.90
C SER A 33 -21.22 0.00 6.86
N CYS A 34 -20.95 -0.79 5.84
CA CYS A 34 -21.93 -1.16 4.79
C CYS A 34 -22.38 -2.63 4.89
N GLY A 35 -21.72 -3.44 5.72
CA GLY A 35 -21.96 -4.88 5.79
C GLY A 35 -21.62 -5.61 4.49
N ILE A 36 -20.49 -5.24 3.84
CA ILE A 36 -20.14 -5.72 2.50
C ILE A 36 -19.99 -7.24 2.47
N LYS A 37 -19.27 -7.83 3.43
CA LYS A 37 -19.08 -9.27 3.55
C LYS A 37 -20.29 -9.96 4.17
N LYS A 38 -20.86 -9.36 5.22
CA LYS A 38 -22.02 -9.89 5.97
C LYS A 38 -22.97 -8.73 6.28
N PRO A 39 -24.26 -8.82 5.90
CA PRO A 39 -25.22 -7.72 6.10
C PRO A 39 -25.37 -7.24 7.55
N THR A 40 -25.16 -8.15 8.51
CA THR A 40 -25.30 -7.88 9.96
C THR A 40 -23.98 -7.41 10.61
N ALA A 41 -22.90 -7.29 9.83
CA ALA A 41 -21.62 -6.83 10.38
C ALA A 41 -21.68 -5.32 10.66
N THR A 42 -21.18 -4.91 11.82
CA THR A 42 -21.09 -3.51 12.26
C THR A 42 -19.68 -2.95 12.13
N ARG A 43 -18.71 -3.76 11.70
CA ARG A 43 -17.34 -3.29 11.47
C ARG A 43 -17.30 -2.30 10.30
N LEU A 44 -16.40 -1.34 10.39
CA LEU A 44 -16.09 -0.46 9.27
C LEU A 44 -15.58 -1.29 8.09
N ASP A 45 -16.11 -1.05 6.88
CA ASP A 45 -15.74 -1.79 5.66
C ASP A 45 -15.77 -0.96 4.38
N LEU A 46 -16.01 0.37 4.52
CA LEU A 46 -15.89 1.35 3.44
C LEU A 46 -15.18 2.59 3.99
N ALA A 47 -14.10 3.01 3.34
CA ALA A 47 -13.28 4.17 3.70
C ALA A 47 -13.19 5.19 2.58
N LEU A 48 -13.00 6.44 2.93
CA LEU A 48 -12.72 7.56 2.03
C LEU A 48 -11.52 8.34 2.55
N ILE A 49 -10.55 8.62 1.66
CA ILE A 49 -9.43 9.54 1.89
C ILE A 49 -9.59 10.68 0.89
N TYR A 50 -9.54 11.91 1.35
CA TYR A 50 -9.76 13.08 0.51
C TYR A 50 -8.72 14.16 0.78
N SER A 51 -8.24 14.81 -0.28
CA SER A 51 -7.43 16.03 -0.18
C SER A 51 -8.28 17.26 -0.48
N THR A 52 -8.28 18.21 0.45
CA THR A 52 -8.94 19.51 0.25
C THR A 52 -8.24 20.35 -0.83
N GLU A 53 -6.95 20.12 -1.02
CA GLU A 53 -6.12 20.78 -2.01
C GLU A 53 -5.91 19.91 -3.26
N PRO A 54 -5.62 20.51 -4.42
CA PRO A 54 -5.17 19.76 -5.58
C PRO A 54 -3.94 18.91 -5.27
N CYS A 55 -3.92 17.66 -5.77
CA CYS A 55 -2.82 16.73 -5.53
C CYS A 55 -2.03 16.48 -6.80
N VAL A 56 -0.74 16.19 -6.63
CA VAL A 56 0.03 15.32 -7.53
C VAL A 56 -0.10 13.91 -7.00
N SER A 57 -0.29 12.92 -7.87
CA SER A 57 -0.45 11.53 -7.44
C SER A 57 0.36 10.56 -8.29
N ALA A 58 0.85 9.52 -7.63
CA ALA A 58 1.56 8.39 -8.23
C ALA A 58 1.08 7.08 -7.62
N GLY A 59 1.31 5.96 -8.30
CA GLY A 59 0.94 4.67 -7.75
C GLY A 59 1.49 3.50 -8.56
N THR A 60 1.51 2.36 -7.90
CA THR A 60 1.85 1.07 -8.50
C THR A 60 0.73 0.08 -8.25
N PHE A 61 0.59 -0.89 -9.16
CA PHE A 61 -0.51 -1.84 -9.15
C PHE A 61 0.01 -3.24 -9.41
N THR A 62 -0.73 -4.24 -8.96
CA THR A 62 -0.40 -5.65 -9.19
C THR A 62 -0.02 -5.94 -10.65
N THR A 63 0.98 -6.80 -10.82
CA THR A 63 1.39 -7.34 -12.12
C THR A 63 0.66 -8.64 -12.45
N ASN A 64 -0.24 -9.12 -11.59
CA ASN A 64 -1.06 -10.29 -11.86
C ASN A 64 -1.84 -10.11 -13.17
N ARG A 65 -1.91 -11.16 -13.98
CA ARG A 65 -2.70 -11.16 -15.23
C ARG A 65 -4.21 -11.09 -14.96
N VAL A 66 -4.64 -11.63 -13.83
CA VAL A 66 -6.02 -11.56 -13.35
C VAL A 66 -6.15 -10.32 -12.45
N GLN A 67 -6.41 -9.17 -13.06
CA GLN A 67 -6.54 -7.90 -12.31
C GLN A 67 -8.00 -7.62 -11.96
N ALA A 68 -8.22 -7.20 -10.72
CA ALA A 68 -9.53 -6.75 -10.25
C ALA A 68 -10.03 -5.52 -11.02
N ALA A 69 -11.34 -5.34 -11.06
CA ALA A 69 -11.97 -4.21 -11.75
C ALA A 69 -11.53 -2.86 -11.18
N CYS A 70 -11.43 -2.73 -9.87
CA CYS A 70 -10.95 -1.52 -9.20
C CYS A 70 -9.51 -1.15 -9.61
N VAL A 71 -8.62 -2.12 -9.78
CA VAL A 71 -7.24 -1.89 -10.26
C VAL A 71 -7.24 -1.30 -11.67
N LYS A 72 -8.07 -1.83 -12.56
CA LYS A 72 -8.18 -1.34 -13.95
C LYS A 72 -8.68 0.11 -13.99
N VAL A 73 -9.74 0.42 -13.23
CA VAL A 73 -10.33 1.75 -13.15
C VAL A 73 -9.36 2.76 -12.53
N SER A 74 -8.76 2.44 -11.38
CA SER A 74 -7.84 3.34 -10.70
C SER A 74 -6.57 3.61 -11.51
N ARG A 75 -6.03 2.60 -12.20
CA ARG A 75 -4.90 2.78 -13.13
C ARG A 75 -5.27 3.67 -14.31
N GLU A 76 -6.48 3.51 -14.86
CA GLU A 76 -6.99 4.37 -15.94
C GLU A 76 -7.10 5.82 -15.47
N HIS A 77 -7.68 6.06 -14.27
CA HIS A 77 -7.84 7.39 -13.72
C HIS A 77 -6.49 8.06 -13.43
N LEU A 78 -5.55 7.34 -12.82
CA LEU A 78 -4.20 7.85 -12.54
C LEU A 78 -3.43 8.23 -13.82
N ARG A 79 -3.64 7.50 -14.93
CA ARG A 79 -3.06 7.85 -16.24
C ARG A 79 -3.69 9.10 -16.85
N LYS A 80 -4.97 9.35 -16.59
CA LYS A 80 -5.69 10.52 -17.11
C LYS A 80 -5.37 11.82 -16.36
N GLY A 81 -4.92 11.72 -15.11
CA GLY A 81 -4.65 12.89 -14.28
C GLY A 81 -4.26 12.56 -12.86
N ASN A 82 -4.47 13.52 -11.99
CA ASN A 82 -4.18 13.39 -10.58
C ASN A 82 -5.40 12.94 -9.78
N ILE A 83 -5.16 12.07 -8.81
CA ILE A 83 -6.18 11.59 -7.87
C ILE A 83 -6.23 12.56 -6.68
N ARG A 84 -7.43 12.93 -6.25
CA ARG A 84 -7.72 13.75 -5.06
C ARG A 84 -8.50 13.01 -3.98
N ALA A 85 -9.15 11.90 -4.36
CA ALA A 85 -9.87 11.07 -3.41
C ALA A 85 -9.61 9.58 -3.68
N ILE A 86 -9.61 8.79 -2.62
CA ILE A 86 -9.52 7.33 -2.68
C ILE A 86 -10.69 6.76 -1.91
N VAL A 87 -11.57 6.02 -2.58
CA VAL A 87 -12.58 5.19 -1.92
C VAL A 87 -12.08 3.75 -1.87
N ALA A 88 -12.13 3.13 -0.70
CA ALA A 88 -11.62 1.78 -0.51
C ALA A 88 -12.58 0.93 0.32
N ASN A 89 -12.81 -0.31 -0.10
CA ASN A 89 -13.64 -1.23 0.65
C ASN A 89 -12.91 -2.51 1.05
N SER A 90 -13.35 -3.10 2.16
CA SER A 90 -13.03 -4.47 2.54
C SER A 90 -14.25 -5.38 2.48
N GLY A 91 -14.02 -6.71 2.42
CA GLY A 91 -15.08 -7.73 2.39
C GLY A 91 -15.41 -8.29 1.01
N ASN A 92 -15.21 -7.54 -0.07
CA ASN A 92 -15.35 -7.98 -1.45
C ASN A 92 -14.20 -7.37 -2.30
N ALA A 93 -13.52 -8.20 -3.07
CA ALA A 93 -12.36 -7.80 -3.86
C ALA A 93 -12.73 -7.17 -5.22
N ASN A 94 -13.96 -7.26 -5.66
CA ASN A 94 -14.39 -6.91 -7.02
C ASN A 94 -13.48 -7.49 -8.10
N ALA A 95 -13.02 -8.73 -7.88
CA ALA A 95 -12.15 -9.48 -8.78
C ALA A 95 -12.91 -10.63 -9.43
N CYS A 96 -12.61 -10.93 -10.68
CA CYS A 96 -13.30 -11.94 -11.50
C CYS A 96 -14.81 -11.64 -11.68
N THR A 97 -15.19 -10.38 -11.73
CA THR A 97 -16.59 -9.90 -11.78
C THR A 97 -17.02 -9.40 -13.17
N GLY A 98 -16.14 -9.53 -14.17
CA GLY A 98 -16.41 -9.16 -15.55
C GLY A 98 -16.68 -7.66 -15.76
N THR A 99 -17.50 -7.34 -16.76
CA THR A 99 -17.88 -5.95 -17.09
C THR A 99 -18.66 -5.28 -15.98
N ARG A 100 -19.54 -6.02 -15.30
CA ARG A 100 -20.33 -5.52 -14.17
C ARG A 100 -19.42 -4.96 -13.07
N GLY A 101 -18.33 -5.65 -12.71
CA GLY A 101 -17.42 -5.17 -11.70
C GLY A 101 -16.72 -3.86 -12.08
N VAL A 102 -16.42 -3.66 -13.37
CA VAL A 102 -15.88 -2.38 -13.87
C VAL A 102 -16.92 -1.26 -13.78
N GLU A 103 -18.18 -1.55 -14.08
CA GLU A 103 -19.29 -0.59 -13.95
C GLU A 103 -19.53 -0.21 -12.49
N ASP A 104 -19.53 -1.20 -11.58
CA ASP A 104 -19.64 -0.99 -10.14
C ASP A 104 -18.50 -0.07 -9.64
N ALA A 105 -17.23 -0.38 -9.98
CA ALA A 105 -16.07 0.44 -9.61
C ALA A 105 -16.15 1.88 -10.14
N ARG A 106 -16.58 2.06 -11.40
CA ARG A 106 -16.81 3.40 -11.97
C ARG A 106 -18.00 4.10 -11.31
N GLY A 107 -19.00 3.35 -10.88
CA GLY A 107 -20.14 3.85 -10.12
C GLY A 107 -19.73 4.45 -8.79
N GLU A 108 -18.89 3.76 -8.04
CA GLU A 108 -18.31 4.27 -6.79
C GLU A 108 -17.55 5.58 -7.01
N CYS A 109 -16.67 5.62 -8.04
CA CYS A 109 -15.94 6.85 -8.38
C CYS A 109 -16.87 8.02 -8.73
N ARG A 110 -17.94 7.78 -9.50
CA ARG A 110 -18.94 8.82 -9.84
C ARG A 110 -19.65 9.36 -8.62
N SER A 111 -20.14 8.46 -7.74
CA SER A 111 -20.87 8.86 -6.53
C SER A 111 -20.00 9.69 -5.58
N VAL A 112 -18.75 9.30 -5.35
CA VAL A 112 -17.82 10.07 -4.53
C VAL A 112 -17.48 11.41 -5.18
N ALA A 113 -17.22 11.41 -6.50
CA ALA A 113 -16.88 12.63 -7.23
C ALA A 113 -18.02 13.67 -7.16
N GLU A 114 -19.27 13.24 -7.32
CA GLU A 114 -20.45 14.11 -7.22
C GLU A 114 -20.56 14.77 -5.85
N LEU A 115 -20.38 14.01 -4.78
CA LEU A 115 -20.47 14.51 -3.39
C LEU A 115 -19.35 15.48 -3.02
N LEU A 116 -18.15 15.28 -3.61
CA LEU A 116 -16.97 16.10 -3.32
C LEU A 116 -16.71 17.24 -4.34
N GLY A 117 -17.56 17.39 -5.35
CA GLY A 117 -17.37 18.37 -6.43
C GLY A 117 -16.14 18.08 -7.29
N LEU A 118 -15.80 16.82 -7.49
CA LEU A 118 -14.67 16.34 -8.27
C LEU A 118 -15.11 15.78 -9.63
N LYS A 119 -14.14 15.55 -10.51
CA LYS A 119 -14.37 14.73 -11.69
C LYS A 119 -14.22 13.25 -11.32
N PRO A 120 -14.99 12.31 -11.91
CA PRO A 120 -14.84 10.89 -11.63
C PRO A 120 -13.41 10.35 -11.79
N ALA A 121 -12.64 10.92 -12.73
CA ALA A 121 -11.24 10.56 -12.96
C ALA A 121 -10.27 11.05 -11.84
N GLU A 122 -10.72 11.93 -10.95
CA GLU A 122 -9.95 12.37 -9.77
C GLU A 122 -10.17 11.46 -8.55
N VAL A 123 -10.99 10.41 -8.69
CA VAL A 123 -11.27 9.43 -7.62
C VAL A 123 -10.67 8.08 -8.00
N ALA A 124 -9.84 7.52 -7.13
CA ALA A 124 -9.42 6.13 -7.22
C ALA A 124 -10.34 5.23 -6.39
N VAL A 125 -10.55 4.00 -6.85
CA VAL A 125 -11.31 2.98 -6.15
C VAL A 125 -10.43 1.77 -5.86
N CYS A 126 -10.48 1.26 -4.63
CA CYS A 126 -9.73 0.09 -4.20
C CYS A 126 -10.64 -0.88 -3.46
N SER A 127 -10.44 -2.17 -3.67
CA SER A 127 -11.29 -3.21 -3.06
C SER A 127 -10.41 -4.35 -2.56
N THR A 128 -10.83 -5.01 -1.49
CA THR A 128 -10.18 -6.22 -0.97
C THR A 128 -11.19 -7.15 -0.31
N GLY A 129 -10.96 -8.45 -0.36
CA GLY A 129 -11.82 -9.45 0.28
C GLY A 129 -12.13 -10.64 -0.61
N VAL A 130 -13.38 -11.10 -0.62
CA VAL A 130 -13.81 -12.29 -1.36
C VAL A 130 -13.76 -12.02 -2.87
N ILE A 131 -13.21 -12.99 -3.62
CA ILE A 131 -13.07 -12.98 -5.08
C ILE A 131 -14.29 -13.70 -5.72
N GLY A 132 -14.72 -13.26 -6.90
CA GLY A 132 -15.74 -13.94 -7.70
C GLY A 132 -17.19 -13.61 -7.33
N LEU A 133 -17.43 -12.77 -6.34
CA LEU A 133 -18.77 -12.31 -5.96
C LEU A 133 -19.04 -10.90 -6.48
N PRO A 134 -20.24 -10.61 -7.01
CA PRO A 134 -20.63 -9.25 -7.35
C PRO A 134 -20.59 -8.32 -6.13
N MET A 135 -20.24 -7.06 -6.36
CA MET A 135 -20.27 -6.03 -5.33
C MET A 135 -21.71 -5.78 -4.86
N PRO A 136 -21.96 -5.67 -3.53
CA PRO A 136 -23.30 -5.42 -3.01
C PRO A 136 -23.66 -3.92 -3.06
N MET A 137 -23.71 -3.35 -4.25
CA MET A 137 -23.88 -1.91 -4.49
C MET A 137 -25.12 -1.31 -3.82
N MET A 138 -26.21 -2.10 -3.68
CA MET A 138 -27.42 -1.68 -2.97
C MET A 138 -27.20 -1.36 -1.49
N ARG A 139 -26.10 -1.85 -0.89
CA ARG A 139 -25.70 -1.53 0.49
C ARG A 139 -24.64 -0.42 0.54
N ILE A 140 -23.88 -0.27 -0.52
CA ILE A 140 -22.77 0.70 -0.61
C ILE A 140 -23.28 2.08 -0.99
N TYR A 141 -24.09 2.20 -2.07
CA TYR A 141 -24.58 3.50 -2.55
C TYR A 141 -25.25 4.36 -1.48
N PRO A 142 -26.14 3.83 -0.61
CA PRO A 142 -26.80 4.65 0.42
C PRO A 142 -25.85 5.21 1.47
N LYS A 143 -24.61 4.66 1.55
CA LYS A 143 -23.62 5.07 2.55
C LYS A 143 -22.66 6.16 2.08
N PHE A 144 -22.60 6.48 0.80
CA PHE A 144 -21.72 7.54 0.33
C PHE A 144 -22.01 8.93 0.91
N PRO A 145 -23.27 9.39 1.09
CA PRO A 145 -23.52 10.66 1.76
C PRO A 145 -22.95 10.69 3.19
N GLU A 146 -23.24 9.68 4.02
CA GLU A 146 -22.69 9.53 5.37
C GLU A 146 -21.16 9.54 5.37
N LEU A 147 -20.56 8.83 4.39
CA LEU A 147 -19.11 8.75 4.24
C LEU A 147 -18.48 10.12 3.90
N ALA A 148 -19.11 10.90 3.02
CA ALA A 148 -18.63 12.22 2.64
C ALA A 148 -18.81 13.26 3.76
N GLU A 149 -19.94 13.25 4.46
CA GLU A 149 -20.23 14.13 5.60
C GLU A 149 -19.32 13.84 6.78
N GLY A 150 -18.88 12.58 6.95
CA GLY A 150 -18.00 12.15 8.04
C GLY A 150 -16.53 12.50 7.87
N LEU A 151 -16.11 13.18 6.80
CA LEU A 151 -14.71 13.52 6.54
C LEU A 151 -14.13 14.41 7.65
N SER A 152 -13.08 13.91 8.31
CA SER A 152 -12.37 14.62 9.40
C SER A 152 -10.87 14.28 9.40
N ARG A 153 -10.08 15.15 10.03
CA ARG A 153 -8.64 14.91 10.25
C ARG A 153 -8.37 13.81 11.28
N ASP A 154 -9.32 13.50 12.13
CA ASP A 154 -9.17 12.56 13.25
C ASP A 154 -9.55 11.12 12.86
N LYS A 155 -9.88 10.88 11.59
CA LYS A 155 -10.41 9.61 11.10
C LYS A 155 -9.37 8.68 10.44
N GLY A 156 -8.07 8.96 10.62
CA GLY A 156 -7.01 8.13 10.02
C GLY A 156 -7.00 6.68 10.51
N HIS A 157 -7.31 6.44 11.77
CA HIS A 157 -7.42 5.10 12.36
C HIS A 157 -8.63 4.33 11.79
N GLU A 158 -9.79 4.96 11.71
CA GLU A 158 -11.00 4.33 11.15
C GLU A 158 -10.81 3.98 9.67
N VAL A 159 -10.10 4.82 8.90
CA VAL A 159 -9.73 4.51 7.52
C VAL A 159 -8.89 3.22 7.46
N ALA A 160 -7.87 3.10 8.31
CA ALA A 160 -7.03 1.90 8.37
C ALA A 160 -7.83 0.65 8.79
N GLN A 161 -8.73 0.77 9.75
CA GLN A 161 -9.60 -0.31 10.21
C GLN A 161 -10.58 -0.77 9.12
N ALA A 162 -11.14 0.16 8.34
CA ALA A 162 -12.13 -0.15 7.30
C ALA A 162 -11.56 -0.98 6.15
N VAL A 163 -10.26 -0.92 5.89
CA VAL A 163 -9.62 -1.68 4.82
C VAL A 163 -9.06 -3.04 5.26
N MET A 164 -9.07 -3.36 6.54
CA MET A 164 -8.60 -4.65 7.07
C MET A 164 -9.47 -5.82 6.58
N THR A 165 -8.86 -7.00 6.45
CA THR A 165 -9.56 -8.26 6.12
C THR A 165 -9.29 -9.34 7.16
N SER A 166 -8.21 -10.11 7.01
CA SER A 166 -7.68 -11.06 7.99
C SER A 166 -6.62 -10.46 8.91
N ASP A 167 -6.32 -9.20 8.72
CA ASP A 167 -5.43 -8.42 9.59
C ASP A 167 -5.91 -8.45 11.04
N THR A 168 -4.99 -8.63 12.00
CA THR A 168 -5.30 -8.64 13.44
C THR A 168 -5.19 -7.27 14.08
N LYS A 169 -4.45 -6.36 13.44
CA LYS A 169 -4.25 -4.96 13.88
C LYS A 169 -4.18 -4.02 12.68
N GLU A 170 -4.54 -2.78 12.91
CA GLU A 170 -4.32 -1.72 11.93
C GLU A 170 -2.82 -1.47 11.71
N LYS A 171 -2.46 -1.13 10.48
CA LYS A 171 -1.10 -0.80 10.08
C LYS A 171 -1.07 0.63 9.61
N ILE A 172 -0.63 1.49 10.48
CA ILE A 172 -0.63 2.94 10.33
C ILE A 172 0.75 3.49 10.72
N ILE A 173 1.20 4.50 10.01
CA ILE A 173 2.42 5.24 10.32
C ILE A 173 2.26 6.68 9.84
N ALA A 174 2.74 7.62 10.62
CA ALA A 174 2.97 8.97 10.14
C ALA A 174 4.23 9.54 10.77
N ILE A 175 4.98 10.29 9.97
CA ILE A 175 6.22 10.94 10.36
C ILE A 175 6.24 12.41 9.94
N GLU A 176 6.93 13.20 10.73
CA GLU A 176 7.33 14.55 10.39
C GLU A 176 8.86 14.60 10.22
N PHE A 177 9.33 15.28 9.19
CA PHE A 177 10.74 15.52 8.92
C PHE A 177 10.95 16.94 8.37
N VAL A 178 12.18 17.43 8.39
CA VAL A 178 12.48 18.81 8.03
C VAL A 178 13.10 18.88 6.64
N VAL A 179 12.53 19.75 5.78
CA VAL A 179 13.06 20.11 4.47
C VAL A 179 13.09 21.64 4.38
N GLN A 180 14.20 22.22 3.95
CA GLN A 180 14.37 23.67 3.87
C GLN A 180 14.05 24.39 5.22
N GLY A 181 14.35 23.74 6.35
CA GLY A 181 14.05 24.27 7.69
C GLY A 181 12.57 24.27 8.08
N LYS A 182 11.68 23.64 7.30
CA LYS A 182 10.24 23.56 7.54
C LYS A 182 9.76 22.13 7.73
N PRO A 183 8.74 21.88 8.58
CA PRO A 183 8.20 20.55 8.78
C PRO A 183 7.33 20.12 7.59
N VAL A 184 7.61 18.90 7.11
CA VAL A 184 6.84 18.17 6.10
C VAL A 184 6.39 16.84 6.71
N ARG A 185 5.18 16.40 6.40
CA ARG A 185 4.61 15.16 6.91
C ARG A 185 4.38 14.15 5.80
N ILE A 186 4.61 12.89 6.13
CA ILE A 186 4.13 11.73 5.38
C ILE A 186 3.27 10.91 6.32
N GLY A 187 2.06 10.60 5.89
CA GLY A 187 1.14 9.73 6.62
C GLY A 187 0.70 8.56 5.75
N ALA A 188 0.50 7.40 6.35
CA ALA A 188 0.16 6.22 5.59
C ALA A 188 -0.66 5.22 6.39
N CYS A 189 -1.44 4.41 5.69
CA CYS A 189 -1.99 3.17 6.19
C CYS A 189 -1.86 2.06 5.15
N CYS A 190 -1.77 0.83 5.60
CA CYS A 190 -1.85 -0.33 4.71
C CYS A 190 -2.63 -1.48 5.35
N LYS A 191 -3.01 -2.44 4.52
CA LYS A 191 -3.56 -3.73 4.93
C LYS A 191 -2.86 -4.86 4.19
N GLY A 192 -2.80 -6.01 4.83
CA GLY A 192 -2.27 -7.25 4.27
C GLY A 192 -1.84 -8.20 5.39
N ALA A 193 -2.22 -9.47 5.27
CA ALA A 193 -1.87 -10.54 6.22
C ALA A 193 -1.74 -11.91 5.53
N GLY A 194 -2.32 -12.09 4.35
CA GLY A 194 -2.22 -13.29 3.51
C GLY A 194 -2.29 -12.95 2.04
N MET A 195 -1.94 -13.90 1.17
CA MET A 195 -1.76 -13.76 -0.27
C MET A 195 -0.64 -12.74 -0.57
N ILE A 196 0.50 -12.86 0.13
CA ILE A 196 1.62 -11.92 0.08
C ILE A 196 2.82 -12.54 -0.63
N ASN A 197 3.15 -12.03 -1.84
CA ASN A 197 4.30 -12.46 -2.61
C ASN A 197 4.97 -11.27 -3.32
N PRO A 198 6.31 -11.21 -3.46
CA PRO A 198 7.03 -10.14 -4.17
C PRO A 198 6.47 -9.86 -5.58
N CYS A 199 6.66 -8.65 -6.06
CA CYS A 199 6.07 -8.05 -7.26
C CYS A 199 4.64 -7.52 -7.06
N MET A 200 4.44 -6.82 -5.96
CA MET A 200 3.20 -6.31 -5.40
C MET A 200 2.43 -7.43 -4.69
N ALA A 201 2.62 -7.48 -3.37
CA ALA A 201 1.96 -8.40 -2.45
C ALA A 201 0.49 -7.99 -2.22
N THR A 202 -0.39 -8.88 -1.77
CA THR A 202 -1.80 -8.59 -1.46
C THR A 202 -1.93 -7.52 -0.41
N MET A 203 -1.80 -6.28 -0.87
CA MET A 203 -1.84 -5.11 -0.01
C MET A 203 -2.61 -3.98 -0.68
N LEU A 204 -3.28 -3.22 0.12
CA LEU A 204 -3.65 -1.87 -0.21
C LEU A 204 -2.81 -0.96 0.67
N CYS A 205 -2.12 -0.01 0.07
CA CYS A 205 -1.35 0.99 0.79
C CYS A 205 -1.71 2.38 0.26
N PHE A 206 -2.11 3.24 1.18
CA PHE A 206 -2.42 4.63 0.89
C PHE A 206 -1.45 5.51 1.64
N ILE A 207 -0.80 6.41 0.92
CA ILE A 207 0.21 7.33 1.46
C ILE A 207 -0.19 8.74 1.07
N THR A 208 -0.11 9.64 2.01
CA THR A 208 -0.38 11.06 1.82
C THR A 208 0.82 11.88 2.27
N THR A 209 1.04 13.03 1.65
CA THR A 209 2.07 13.97 2.08
C THR A 209 1.67 15.40 1.76
N ASP A 210 2.05 16.32 2.63
CA ASP A 210 1.87 17.76 2.41
C ASP A 210 3.06 18.42 1.69
N ALA A 211 4.04 17.62 1.22
CA ALA A 211 5.12 18.11 0.35
C ALA A 211 4.60 18.53 -1.03
N GLY A 212 5.17 19.60 -1.58
CA GLY A 212 5.01 19.99 -2.98
C GLY A 212 6.05 19.29 -3.84
N VAL A 213 5.64 18.33 -4.66
CA VAL A 213 6.52 17.51 -5.50
C VAL A 213 5.99 17.43 -6.94
N SER A 214 6.89 17.38 -7.92
CA SER A 214 6.48 17.14 -9.32
C SER A 214 6.06 15.68 -9.52
N ARG A 215 5.24 15.43 -10.53
CA ARG A 215 4.75 14.08 -10.84
C ARG A 215 5.88 13.10 -11.12
N ASP A 216 6.83 13.50 -11.96
CA ASP A 216 7.95 12.63 -12.36
C ASP A 216 8.81 12.23 -11.15
N VAL A 217 9.09 13.19 -10.26
CA VAL A 217 9.82 12.92 -9.02
C VAL A 217 9.03 11.99 -8.10
N LEU A 218 7.73 12.23 -7.94
CA LEU A 218 6.89 11.37 -7.09
C LEU A 218 6.82 9.94 -7.64
N GLU A 219 6.65 9.77 -8.94
CA GLU A 219 6.63 8.45 -9.60
C GLU A 219 7.96 7.70 -9.39
N LEU A 220 9.10 8.36 -9.55
CA LEU A 220 10.41 7.77 -9.29
C LEU A 220 10.60 7.36 -7.81
N CYS A 221 10.20 8.23 -6.88
CA CYS A 221 10.29 7.94 -5.44
C CYS A 221 9.40 6.75 -5.05
N VAL A 222 8.18 6.68 -5.58
CA VAL A 222 7.23 5.57 -5.33
C VAL A 222 7.77 4.26 -5.90
N GLN A 223 8.27 4.25 -7.13
CA GLN A 223 8.83 3.04 -7.76
C GLN A 223 10.05 2.52 -6.98
N SER A 224 10.96 3.42 -6.60
CA SER A 224 12.14 3.07 -5.81
C SER A 224 11.75 2.54 -4.43
N GLY A 225 10.85 3.21 -3.72
CA GLY A 225 10.37 2.81 -2.40
C GLY A 225 9.67 1.45 -2.42
N VAL A 226 8.80 1.20 -3.38
CA VAL A 226 8.12 -0.11 -3.55
C VAL A 226 9.14 -1.22 -3.86
N LYS A 227 10.14 -0.96 -4.71
CA LYS A 227 11.18 -1.94 -5.05
C LYS A 227 11.95 -2.40 -3.81
N SER A 228 12.26 -1.49 -2.89
CA SER A 228 13.08 -1.75 -1.69
C SER A 228 12.26 -2.15 -0.46
N SER A 229 10.93 -2.15 -0.51
CA SER A 229 10.05 -2.46 0.61
C SER A 229 9.05 -3.58 0.29
N PHE A 230 7.88 -3.23 -0.24
CA PHE A 230 6.78 -4.18 -0.51
C PHE A 230 7.16 -5.30 -1.49
N ASN A 231 8.07 -5.03 -2.43
CA ASN A 231 8.59 -6.07 -3.33
C ASN A 231 9.68 -6.94 -2.69
N CYS A 232 9.98 -6.75 -1.40
CA CYS A 232 10.96 -7.55 -0.66
C CYS A 232 10.32 -8.44 0.41
N ILE A 233 8.99 -8.49 0.50
CA ILE A 233 8.29 -9.31 1.50
C ILE A 233 7.55 -10.48 0.86
N THR A 234 7.42 -11.59 1.59
CA THR A 234 6.58 -12.73 1.23
C THR A 234 6.06 -13.42 2.49
N ILE A 235 4.80 -13.86 2.45
CA ILE A 235 4.17 -14.67 3.52
C ILE A 235 3.90 -16.08 3.02
N ASP A 236 3.13 -16.24 1.96
CA ASP A 236 2.64 -17.53 1.45
C ASP A 236 3.05 -17.83 -0.01
N GLY A 237 3.67 -16.86 -0.69
CA GLY A 237 4.11 -17.01 -2.07
C GLY A 237 3.03 -16.77 -3.13
N ASP A 238 1.80 -16.40 -2.74
CA ASP A 238 0.69 -16.15 -3.65
C ASP A 238 0.54 -14.66 -3.98
N MET A 239 0.25 -14.34 -5.26
CA MET A 239 0.12 -12.97 -5.75
C MET A 239 -1.35 -12.57 -5.86
N SER A 240 -1.71 -11.41 -5.30
CA SER A 240 -3.07 -10.88 -5.34
C SER A 240 -3.48 -10.31 -6.70
N THR A 241 -4.79 -10.22 -6.85
CA THR A 241 -5.48 -9.57 -7.97
C THR A 241 -5.67 -8.05 -7.77
N ASN A 242 -5.43 -7.54 -6.55
CA ASN A 242 -5.89 -6.21 -6.12
C ASN A 242 -4.80 -5.25 -5.66
N ASP A 243 -3.54 -5.69 -5.59
CA ASP A 243 -2.46 -4.89 -4.98
C ASP A 243 -2.37 -3.49 -5.56
N THR A 244 -2.33 -2.53 -4.67
CA THR A 244 -2.31 -1.13 -5.02
C THR A 244 -1.55 -0.33 -3.98
N VAL A 245 -0.56 0.44 -4.41
CA VAL A 245 0.05 1.53 -3.65
C VAL A 245 -0.36 2.83 -4.32
N LEU A 246 -0.99 3.74 -3.59
CA LEU A 246 -1.34 5.08 -4.07
C LEU A 246 -0.72 6.12 -3.15
N VAL A 247 -0.11 7.12 -3.74
CA VAL A 247 0.49 8.26 -3.05
C VAL A 247 -0.13 9.55 -3.57
N MET A 248 -0.59 10.40 -2.64
CA MET A 248 -1.10 11.74 -2.93
C MET A 248 -0.25 12.79 -2.23
N ALA A 249 0.20 13.80 -2.98
CA ALA A 249 1.01 14.92 -2.50
C ALA A 249 0.30 16.22 -2.84
N ASN A 250 -0.08 17.03 -1.84
CA ASN A 250 -0.90 18.22 -2.04
C ASN A 250 -0.17 19.57 -1.84
N GLY A 251 1.07 19.54 -1.39
CA GLY A 251 1.88 20.76 -1.23
C GLY A 251 1.45 21.69 -0.10
N ALA A 252 0.54 21.28 0.79
CA ALA A 252 -0.02 22.13 1.85
C ALA A 252 0.99 22.54 2.93
N SER A 253 2.18 21.93 2.99
CA SER A 253 3.29 22.39 3.83
C SER A 253 3.90 23.73 3.37
N GLY A 254 3.69 24.10 2.10
CA GLY A 254 4.34 25.22 1.45
C GLY A 254 5.81 24.95 1.11
N VAL A 255 6.29 23.72 1.25
CA VAL A 255 7.63 23.28 0.86
C VAL A 255 7.56 22.63 -0.51
N LYS A 256 8.34 23.14 -1.47
CA LYS A 256 8.52 22.55 -2.80
C LYS A 256 9.86 21.85 -2.88
N LEU A 257 9.85 20.60 -3.33
CA LEU A 257 11.05 19.79 -3.50
C LEU A 257 11.69 20.11 -4.86
N GLU A 258 12.60 21.06 -4.88
CA GLU A 258 13.23 21.55 -6.11
C GLU A 258 14.70 21.15 -6.24
N THR A 259 15.42 21.00 -5.12
CA THR A 259 16.83 20.60 -5.14
C THR A 259 17.01 19.08 -5.04
N PRO A 260 18.15 18.55 -5.55
CA PRO A 260 18.47 17.13 -5.38
C PRO A 260 18.48 16.69 -3.91
N GLU A 261 18.90 17.56 -3.00
CA GLU A 261 18.96 17.31 -1.56
C GLU A 261 17.57 17.18 -0.95
N ASP A 262 16.63 18.07 -1.33
CA ASP A 262 15.22 18.01 -0.90
C ASP A 262 14.54 16.73 -1.40
N ILE A 263 14.77 16.40 -2.67
CA ILE A 263 14.23 15.19 -3.30
C ILE A 263 14.79 13.94 -2.62
N TYR A 264 16.08 13.93 -2.33
CA TYR A 264 16.72 12.81 -1.63
C TYR A 264 16.16 12.64 -0.21
N ALA A 265 16.02 13.73 0.56
CA ALA A 265 15.43 13.69 1.90
C ALA A 265 14.00 13.11 1.88
N PHE A 266 13.18 13.57 0.94
CA PHE A 266 11.81 13.05 0.74
C PHE A 266 11.81 11.58 0.33
N GLN A 267 12.66 11.18 -0.61
CA GLN A 267 12.79 9.79 -1.07
C GLN A 267 13.14 8.86 0.09
N GLN A 268 14.08 9.26 0.95
CA GLN A 268 14.47 8.46 2.12
C GLN A 268 13.31 8.36 3.13
N ALA A 269 12.61 9.45 3.41
CA ALA A 269 11.46 9.46 4.31
C ALA A 269 10.31 8.58 3.78
N LEU A 270 10.01 8.66 2.48
CA LEU A 270 8.99 7.83 1.84
C LEU A 270 9.38 6.34 1.85
N ALA A 271 10.65 6.03 1.55
CA ALA A 271 11.17 4.66 1.58
C ALA A 271 11.13 4.07 3.00
N HIS A 272 11.46 4.87 4.03
CA HIS A 272 11.34 4.47 5.43
C HIS A 272 9.88 4.11 5.79
N VAL A 273 8.92 4.97 5.47
CA VAL A 273 7.49 4.71 5.71
C VAL A 273 7.02 3.41 5.02
N MET A 274 7.40 3.22 3.75
CA MET A 274 7.04 2.01 3.00
C MET A 274 7.69 0.75 3.59
N LEU A 275 8.95 0.83 4.04
CA LEU A 275 9.66 -0.29 4.64
C LEU A 275 9.05 -0.71 5.97
N GLU A 276 8.74 0.25 6.85
CA GLU A 276 8.10 -0.04 8.12
C GLU A 276 6.70 -0.66 7.94
N LEU A 277 5.90 -0.14 7.00
CA LEU A 277 4.61 -0.76 6.67
C LEU A 277 4.78 -2.18 6.10
N ALA A 278 5.78 -2.42 5.26
CA ALA A 278 6.08 -3.75 4.74
C ALA A 278 6.45 -4.74 5.87
N LYS A 279 7.22 -4.30 6.86
CA LYS A 279 7.52 -5.08 8.08
C LYS A 279 6.25 -5.36 8.88
N HIS A 280 5.37 -4.36 9.07
CA HIS A 280 4.11 -4.53 9.79
C HIS A 280 3.20 -5.58 9.11
N ILE A 281 3.17 -5.63 7.76
CA ILE A 281 2.43 -6.66 7.02
C ILE A 281 2.95 -8.06 7.37
N VAL A 282 4.27 -8.28 7.31
CA VAL A 282 4.86 -9.60 7.60
C VAL A 282 4.68 -9.99 9.07
N GLN A 283 4.81 -9.04 9.99
CA GLN A 283 4.62 -9.25 11.43
C GLN A 283 3.16 -9.58 11.81
N ASP A 284 2.21 -9.26 10.95
CA ASP A 284 0.78 -9.57 11.13
C ASP A 284 0.30 -10.65 10.14
N GLY A 285 1.23 -11.39 9.52
CA GLY A 285 0.91 -12.48 8.60
C GLY A 285 0.01 -13.55 9.25
N GLU A 286 -0.88 -14.16 8.47
CA GLU A 286 -1.82 -15.17 8.95
C GLU A 286 -1.08 -16.30 9.69
N ARG A 287 -1.35 -16.45 10.99
CA ARG A 287 -0.70 -17.42 11.90
C ARG A 287 0.83 -17.29 11.96
N VAL A 288 1.36 -16.10 11.74
CA VAL A 288 2.80 -15.85 11.83
C VAL A 288 3.30 -16.14 13.26
N THR A 289 4.42 -16.85 13.35
CA THR A 289 5.11 -17.13 14.62
C THR A 289 6.48 -16.48 14.69
N LYS A 290 7.04 -16.10 13.54
CA LYS A 290 8.37 -15.47 13.43
C LYS A 290 8.43 -14.47 12.30
N PHE A 291 9.13 -13.38 12.58
CA PHE A 291 9.60 -12.44 11.57
C PHE A 291 11.04 -12.79 11.20
N VAL A 292 11.29 -13.14 9.94
CA VAL A 292 12.60 -13.58 9.47
C VAL A 292 13.08 -12.66 8.36
N THR A 293 14.34 -12.22 8.46
CA THR A 293 15.01 -11.49 7.39
C THR A 293 16.06 -12.40 6.73
N VAL A 294 15.93 -12.59 5.42
CA VAL A 294 16.92 -13.30 4.59
C VAL A 294 17.83 -12.27 3.94
N HIS A 295 19.11 -12.27 4.32
CA HIS A 295 20.10 -11.36 3.80
C HIS A 295 21.12 -12.14 2.96
N VAL A 296 21.20 -11.83 1.65
CA VAL A 296 22.15 -12.44 0.70
C VAL A 296 23.19 -11.42 0.30
N THR A 297 24.48 -11.76 0.48
CA THR A 297 25.62 -10.95 0.09
C THR A 297 26.49 -11.68 -0.94
N GLY A 298 27.29 -10.94 -1.69
CA GLY A 298 28.23 -11.53 -2.66
C GLY A 298 27.60 -11.97 -3.99
N GLY A 299 26.35 -11.60 -4.26
CA GLY A 299 25.74 -11.77 -5.59
C GLY A 299 26.44 -10.89 -6.64
N ARG A 300 26.45 -11.33 -7.90
CA ARG A 300 27.03 -10.50 -9.00
C ARG A 300 26.19 -9.24 -9.25
N THR A 301 24.89 -9.32 -9.02
CA THR A 301 23.93 -8.22 -9.14
C THR A 301 22.93 -8.28 -7.99
N GLU A 302 22.26 -7.15 -7.71
CA GLU A 302 21.18 -7.10 -6.73
C GLU A 302 20.03 -8.07 -7.10
N ASP A 303 19.71 -8.18 -8.39
CA ASP A 303 18.64 -9.06 -8.87
C ASP A 303 18.96 -10.55 -8.64
N GLU A 304 20.22 -10.95 -8.78
CA GLU A 304 20.64 -12.32 -8.44
C GLU A 304 20.57 -12.58 -6.93
N ALA A 305 21.07 -11.65 -6.11
CA ALA A 305 21.00 -11.74 -4.65
C ALA A 305 19.54 -11.80 -4.19
N LYS A 306 18.67 -10.96 -4.76
CA LYS A 306 17.23 -10.94 -4.47
C LYS A 306 16.56 -12.26 -4.84
N LYS A 307 16.83 -12.82 -6.03
CA LYS A 307 16.29 -14.12 -6.44
C LYS A 307 16.69 -15.25 -5.51
N ALA A 308 17.94 -15.25 -5.04
CA ALA A 308 18.41 -16.21 -4.06
C ALA A 308 17.68 -16.05 -2.70
N ALA A 309 17.55 -14.81 -2.20
CA ALA A 309 16.80 -14.52 -0.98
C ALA A 309 15.32 -14.97 -1.09
N GLU A 310 14.66 -14.69 -2.23
CA GLU A 310 13.29 -15.09 -2.49
C GLU A 310 13.13 -16.61 -2.53
N ALA A 311 14.07 -17.34 -3.15
CA ALA A 311 14.02 -18.81 -3.21
C ALA A 311 14.03 -19.42 -1.80
N VAL A 312 14.89 -18.91 -0.92
CA VAL A 312 14.94 -19.32 0.50
C VAL A 312 13.64 -18.93 1.21
N ALA A 313 13.23 -17.67 1.11
CA ALA A 313 12.05 -17.15 1.82
C ALA A 313 10.73 -17.79 1.41
N LYS A 314 10.63 -18.30 0.16
CA LYS A 314 9.43 -18.97 -0.37
C LYS A 314 9.44 -20.49 -0.16
N SER A 315 10.55 -21.08 0.30
CA SER A 315 10.64 -22.54 0.52
C SER A 315 9.76 -22.96 1.70
N SER A 316 8.79 -23.82 1.45
CA SER A 316 7.90 -24.35 2.49
C SER A 316 8.67 -25.13 3.55
N LEU A 317 9.71 -25.89 3.16
CA LEU A 317 10.55 -26.63 4.12
C LEU A 317 11.37 -25.69 5.00
N VAL A 318 11.95 -24.64 4.43
CA VAL A 318 12.68 -23.63 5.21
C VAL A 318 11.74 -22.92 6.19
N LYS A 319 10.54 -22.54 5.75
CA LYS A 319 9.53 -21.93 6.64
C LYS A 319 9.12 -22.88 7.77
N SER A 320 8.96 -24.16 7.48
CA SER A 320 8.62 -25.19 8.48
C SER A 320 9.75 -25.37 9.50
N SER A 321 11.02 -25.37 9.04
CA SER A 321 12.17 -25.48 9.95
C SER A 321 12.26 -24.26 10.88
N TRP A 322 12.06 -23.04 10.35
CA TRP A 322 12.02 -21.84 11.18
C TRP A 322 10.91 -21.87 12.22
N ASN A 323 9.69 -22.28 11.80
CA ASN A 323 8.57 -22.43 12.74
C ASN A 323 8.86 -23.45 13.83
N GLY A 324 9.49 -24.57 13.48
CA GLY A 324 9.90 -25.65 14.41
C GLY A 324 11.14 -25.33 15.26
N ASN A 325 11.74 -24.14 15.14
CA ASN A 325 13.03 -23.76 15.76
C ASN A 325 14.18 -24.70 15.38
N ASP A 326 14.12 -25.32 14.19
CA ASP A 326 15.18 -26.16 13.65
C ASP A 326 16.15 -25.31 12.82
N PRO A 327 17.42 -25.15 13.23
CA PRO A 327 18.42 -24.39 12.47
C PRO A 327 18.96 -25.20 11.29
N ASN A 328 18.09 -25.71 10.45
CA ASN A 328 18.39 -26.63 9.36
C ASN A 328 19.14 -25.91 8.21
N CYS A 329 20.45 -25.74 8.40
CA CYS A 329 21.29 -25.08 7.37
C CYS A 329 21.33 -25.87 6.06
N CYS A 330 21.11 -27.19 6.05
CA CYS A 330 21.05 -27.97 4.82
C CYS A 330 19.96 -27.46 3.88
N LEU A 331 18.78 -27.11 4.39
CA LEU A 331 17.68 -26.58 3.60
C LEU A 331 18.01 -25.23 2.93
N LEU A 332 18.89 -24.42 3.51
CA LEU A 332 19.33 -23.17 2.89
C LEU A 332 20.12 -23.42 1.62
N TYR A 333 20.95 -24.49 1.58
CA TYR A 333 21.75 -24.87 0.42
C TYR A 333 20.95 -25.66 -0.62
N THR A 334 19.93 -26.39 -0.18
CA THR A 334 19.11 -27.24 -1.05
C THR A 334 17.83 -26.57 -1.53
N SER A 335 17.54 -25.36 -1.07
CA SER A 335 16.40 -24.55 -1.59
C SER A 335 16.60 -24.29 -3.09
N PRO A 336 15.54 -24.43 -3.91
CA PRO A 336 15.66 -24.28 -5.36
C PRO A 336 16.27 -22.96 -5.76
N SER A 337 17.47 -23.01 -6.36
CA SER A 337 18.13 -21.84 -6.91
C SER A 337 17.61 -21.54 -8.33
N PRO A 338 17.70 -20.31 -8.83
CA PRO A 338 17.40 -20.03 -10.24
C PRO A 338 18.21 -20.86 -11.23
N ARG A 339 19.39 -21.38 -10.82
CA ARG A 339 20.23 -22.27 -11.62
C ARG A 339 19.64 -23.67 -11.74
N ASP A 340 18.94 -24.16 -10.72
CA ASP A 340 18.40 -25.52 -10.68
C ASP A 340 17.15 -25.70 -11.55
N ARG A 341 16.50 -24.60 -11.94
CA ARG A 341 15.32 -24.59 -12.83
C ARG A 341 15.66 -24.67 -14.31
N SER A 342 16.93 -24.57 -14.68
CA SER A 342 17.37 -24.63 -16.08
C SER A 342 17.71 -26.04 -16.57
N VAL A 343 17.47 -27.09 -15.80
CA VAL A 343 17.86 -28.49 -16.08
C VAL A 343 16.66 -29.45 -16.18
N SER A 344 15.44 -28.90 -16.37
CA SER A 344 14.26 -29.74 -16.65
C SER A 344 13.58 -29.35 -17.94
#